data_94b22366f90bf74325eb4a93b3b6700b
#
_entry.id   94b22366f90bf74325eb4a93b3b6700b
#
_cell.length_a   1.000
_cell.length_b   1.000
_cell.length_c   1.000
_cell.angle_alpha   90.00
_cell.angle_beta   90.00
_cell.angle_gamma   90.00
#
_symmetry.space_group_name_H-M   'P 1'
#
loop_
_entity.id
_entity.type
_entity.pdbx_description
1 polymer ?
#
loop_
_entity_poly.entity_id
_entity_poly.type
_entity_poly.pdbx_seq_one_letter_code
_entity_poly.pdbx_strand_id
1 'polypeptide(L)'
;MRVLLLTGPGGDAQGWGDRSVTESVADAIGRSGYSASIGYVETESDFLSRLDRGGFDIIWSALYHITPNDKFIGRNEGGMWVADVLDSRSSPYVGSNSQTMKDMIDKYHTHVALARRGVPVPAHHLLRTTDDMSAVRYPAFVKPMCESRSVGISDDSVVDDEQQLRRQVAYIEREFDEAALVEDFMPGDEFTVLVLGNGDHRECLPGLVMVDDQHYGRHKVLRSDLRGVGLTHIHLPGPRSDEVQALATQAANAMNCLDHVRIDIKTDAGGALRIMEVNGIPGLKPHKSWGPQLYTLHHRSPGGEMEDYRRLVKAVVDSALARYGL
;
A
#
# COMPACT_ATOMS: atom_id res chain seq x y z
N MET A 1 11.24 2.07 -25.17
CA MET A 1 11.69 2.33 -23.78
C MET A 1 12.04 1.03 -23.10
N ARG A 2 13.09 1.04 -22.28
CA ARG A 2 13.62 -0.12 -21.55
C ARG A 2 13.32 0.08 -20.05
N VAL A 3 12.54 -0.81 -19.48
CA VAL A 3 12.15 -0.76 -18.07
C VAL A 3 12.99 -1.77 -17.27
N LEU A 4 13.64 -1.31 -16.22
CA LEU A 4 14.28 -2.19 -15.23
C LEU A 4 13.30 -2.43 -14.09
N LEU A 5 12.89 -3.68 -13.89
CA LEU A 5 12.11 -4.11 -12.74
C LEU A 5 13.08 -4.58 -11.63
N LEU A 6 13.03 -3.95 -10.47
CA LEU A 6 13.83 -4.35 -9.32
C LEU A 6 12.98 -5.18 -8.35
N THR A 7 13.48 -6.33 -7.97
CA THR A 7 12.90 -7.20 -6.94
C THR A 7 14.02 -7.86 -6.13
N GLY A 8 13.68 -8.49 -5.02
CA GLY A 8 14.63 -9.15 -4.13
C GLY A 8 13.93 -9.98 -3.05
N PRO A 9 14.67 -10.51 -2.07
CA PRO A 9 14.10 -11.26 -0.94
C PRO A 9 13.02 -10.45 -0.24
N GLY A 10 12.48 -9.85 0.16
CA GLY A 10 11.47 -9.03 0.75
C GLY A 10 10.42 -8.45 -0.19
N GLY A 11 10.50 -8.67 -1.49
CA GLY A 11 9.55 -8.11 -2.46
C GLY A 11 8.10 -8.50 -2.18
N ASP A 12 7.88 -9.70 -1.63
CA ASP A 12 6.55 -10.15 -1.22
C ASP A 12 6.06 -9.45 0.06
N ALA A 13 6.93 -9.12 0.97
CA ALA A 13 6.58 -8.42 2.21
C ALA A 13 6.43 -6.89 2.02
N GLN A 14 7.29 -6.29 1.21
CA GLN A 14 7.32 -4.84 1.02
C GLN A 14 6.37 -4.34 -0.06
N GLY A 15 6.25 -5.05 -1.18
CA GLY A 15 5.74 -4.47 -2.42
C GLY A 15 4.68 -5.30 -3.14
N TRP A 16 4.79 -5.33 -4.47
CA TRP A 16 3.73 -5.87 -5.33
C TRP A 16 3.59 -7.40 -5.32
N GLY A 17 4.51 -8.12 -4.71
CA GLY A 17 4.48 -9.58 -4.60
C GLY A 17 5.82 -10.23 -4.89
N ASP A 18 5.79 -11.57 -4.95
CA ASP A 18 6.96 -12.39 -5.19
C ASP A 18 7.54 -12.25 -6.61
N ARG A 19 8.63 -12.99 -6.89
CA ARG A 19 9.29 -12.97 -8.20
C ARG A 19 8.34 -13.30 -9.36
N SER A 20 7.37 -14.19 -9.17
CA SER A 20 6.40 -14.56 -10.20
C SER A 20 5.51 -13.39 -10.61
N VAL A 21 5.20 -12.50 -9.67
CA VAL A 21 4.48 -11.25 -9.95
C VAL A 21 5.35 -10.32 -10.78
N THR A 22 6.63 -10.17 -10.44
CA THR A 22 7.58 -9.37 -11.23
C THR A 22 7.70 -9.90 -12.66
N GLU A 23 7.73 -11.22 -12.85
CA GLU A 23 7.73 -11.85 -14.19
C GLU A 23 6.42 -11.55 -14.95
N SER A 24 5.28 -11.52 -14.27
CA SER A 24 3.99 -11.14 -14.87
C SER A 24 3.97 -9.65 -15.29
N VAL A 25 4.55 -8.77 -14.48
CA VAL A 25 4.72 -7.34 -14.82
C VAL A 25 5.64 -7.19 -16.03
N ALA A 26 6.75 -7.94 -16.09
CA ALA A 26 7.67 -7.92 -17.22
C ALA A 26 7.02 -8.37 -18.53
N ASP A 27 6.22 -9.45 -18.51
CA ASP A 27 5.45 -9.90 -19.68
C ASP A 27 4.46 -8.82 -20.14
N ALA A 28 3.74 -8.21 -19.19
CA ALA A 28 2.78 -7.15 -19.51
C ALA A 28 3.46 -5.93 -20.15
N ILE A 29 4.63 -5.52 -19.66
CA ILE A 29 5.44 -4.45 -20.26
C ILE A 29 5.88 -4.83 -21.67
N GLY A 30 6.40 -6.05 -21.85
CA GLY A 30 6.85 -6.54 -23.17
C GLY A 30 5.74 -6.54 -24.20
N ARG A 31 4.55 -6.98 -23.82
CA ARG A 31 3.36 -6.98 -24.69
C ARG A 31 2.77 -5.59 -24.94
N SER A 32 3.19 -4.58 -24.17
CA SER A 32 2.76 -3.18 -24.32
C SER A 32 3.67 -2.36 -25.25
N GLY A 33 4.65 -2.99 -25.90
CA GLY A 33 5.56 -2.34 -26.83
C GLY A 33 6.82 -1.75 -26.20
N TYR A 34 7.06 -2.02 -24.92
CA TYR A 34 8.28 -1.70 -24.21
C TYR A 34 9.16 -2.94 -24.03
N SER A 35 10.40 -2.80 -23.59
CA SER A 35 11.21 -3.93 -23.16
C SER A 35 11.40 -3.90 -21.65
N ALA A 36 11.33 -5.06 -21.01
CA ALA A 36 11.56 -5.20 -19.58
C ALA A 36 12.78 -6.08 -19.30
N SER A 37 13.52 -5.73 -18.25
CA SER A 37 14.54 -6.59 -17.65
C SER A 37 14.33 -6.67 -16.15
N ILE A 38 14.59 -7.83 -15.55
CA ILE A 38 14.44 -8.04 -14.11
C ILE A 38 15.83 -8.00 -13.47
N GLY A 39 15.99 -7.13 -12.47
CA GLY A 39 17.13 -7.08 -11.57
C GLY A 39 16.73 -7.67 -10.22
N TYR A 40 17.27 -8.86 -9.91
CA TYR A 40 17.14 -9.43 -8.58
C TYR A 40 18.30 -8.92 -7.72
N VAL A 41 18.00 -8.27 -6.60
CA VAL A 41 18.98 -7.64 -5.72
C VAL A 41 18.80 -8.15 -4.28
N GLU A 42 19.87 -8.70 -3.72
CA GLU A 42 19.87 -9.23 -2.36
C GLU A 42 20.61 -8.27 -1.40
N THR A 43 21.56 -7.52 -1.93
CA THR A 43 22.41 -6.62 -1.16
C THR A 43 22.40 -5.21 -1.76
N GLU A 44 22.84 -4.24 -0.95
CA GLU A 44 23.07 -2.87 -1.42
C GLU A 44 24.10 -2.84 -2.57
N SER A 45 25.14 -3.67 -2.48
CA SER A 45 26.18 -3.77 -3.54
C SER A 45 25.58 -4.30 -4.85
N ASP A 46 24.69 -5.30 -4.81
CA ASP A 46 24.01 -5.80 -6.00
C ASP A 46 23.16 -4.70 -6.66
N PHE A 47 22.44 -3.94 -5.84
CA PHE A 47 21.62 -2.84 -6.31
C PHE A 47 22.46 -1.76 -7.00
N LEU A 48 23.50 -1.27 -6.34
CA LEU A 48 24.39 -0.27 -6.91
C LEU A 48 25.07 -0.76 -8.20
N SER A 49 25.59 -1.98 -8.19
CA SER A 49 26.19 -2.61 -9.38
C SER A 49 25.18 -2.76 -10.53
N ARG A 50 23.90 -3.02 -10.22
CA ARG A 50 22.84 -3.11 -11.24
C ARG A 50 22.54 -1.74 -11.85
N LEU A 51 22.55 -0.68 -11.05
CA LEU A 51 22.38 0.68 -11.55
C LEU A 51 23.59 1.10 -12.42
N ASP A 52 24.80 0.82 -11.98
CA ASP A 52 26.03 1.20 -12.68
C ASP A 52 26.18 0.54 -14.06
N ARG A 53 25.67 -0.68 -14.22
CA ARG A 53 25.61 -1.36 -15.52
C ARG A 53 24.70 -0.67 -16.52
N GLY A 54 23.73 0.12 -16.07
CA GLY A 54 22.80 0.81 -16.95
C GLY A 54 21.97 -0.12 -17.84
N GLY A 55 21.64 0.32 -19.06
CA GLY A 55 20.87 -0.47 -20.03
C GLY A 55 19.36 -0.37 -19.86
N PHE A 56 18.87 0.63 -19.17
CA PHE A 56 17.45 0.95 -18.94
C PHE A 56 17.21 2.46 -19.06
N ASP A 57 15.99 2.83 -19.29
CA ASP A 57 15.56 4.23 -19.41
C ASP A 57 14.74 4.67 -18.20
N ILE A 58 14.05 3.72 -17.54
CA ILE A 58 13.27 3.93 -16.32
C ILE A 58 13.34 2.69 -15.42
N ILE A 59 13.20 2.90 -14.11
CA ILE A 59 13.24 1.84 -13.10
C ILE A 59 11.87 1.73 -12.42
N TRP A 60 11.40 0.50 -12.17
CA TRP A 60 10.23 0.24 -11.34
C TRP A 60 10.57 -0.79 -10.26
N SER A 61 10.49 -0.41 -9.02
CA SER A 61 10.92 -1.23 -7.88
C SER A 61 9.75 -1.85 -7.13
N ALA A 62 9.88 -3.15 -6.82
CA ALA A 62 9.05 -3.86 -5.85
C ALA A 62 9.49 -3.62 -4.40
N LEU A 63 10.59 -2.90 -4.19
CA LEU A 63 11.22 -2.73 -2.89
C LEU A 63 11.20 -1.26 -2.48
N TYR A 64 10.81 -0.98 -1.24
CA TYR A 64 11.04 0.32 -0.61
C TYR A 64 12.51 0.50 -0.25
N HIS A 65 13.09 -0.53 0.35
CA HIS A 65 14.48 -0.53 0.78
C HIS A 65 15.12 -1.91 0.63
N ILE A 66 16.44 -1.95 0.63
CA ILE A 66 17.26 -3.17 0.60
C ILE A 66 17.93 -3.30 1.96
N THR A 67 17.68 -4.41 2.63
CA THR A 67 18.24 -4.70 3.95
C THR A 67 18.66 -6.16 4.03
N PRO A 68 19.79 -6.47 4.67
CA PRO A 68 20.20 -7.85 4.93
C PRO A 68 19.43 -8.48 6.12
N ASN A 69 18.62 -7.71 6.82
CA ASN A 69 17.92 -8.16 8.01
C ASN A 69 16.40 -8.19 7.79
N ASP A 70 15.83 -9.39 7.72
CA ASP A 70 14.40 -9.62 7.49
C ASP A 70 13.50 -8.95 8.53
N LYS A 71 14.02 -8.69 9.74
CA LYS A 71 13.27 -7.94 10.77
C LYS A 71 12.91 -6.51 10.35
N PHE A 72 13.64 -5.92 9.41
CA PHE A 72 13.42 -4.55 8.96
C PHE A 72 12.66 -4.46 7.63
N ILE A 73 12.27 -5.58 7.04
CA ILE A 73 11.44 -5.61 5.86
C ILE A 73 10.08 -4.98 6.20
N GLY A 74 9.73 -3.92 5.48
CA GLY A 74 8.50 -3.16 5.71
C GLY A 74 8.60 -2.03 6.74
N ARG A 75 9.72 -1.89 7.46
CA ARG A 75 9.92 -0.82 8.45
C ARG A 75 10.60 0.40 7.86
N ASN A 76 10.39 1.55 8.51
CA ASN A 76 11.06 2.80 8.15
C ASN A 76 12.55 2.84 8.56
N GLU A 77 13.00 1.90 9.39
CA GLU A 77 14.35 1.83 9.93
C GLU A 77 15.17 0.73 9.27
N GLY A 78 16.42 1.03 8.99
CA GLY A 78 17.38 0.08 8.43
C GLY A 78 17.32 -0.06 6.91
N GLY A 79 18.47 -0.41 6.33
CA GLY A 79 18.63 -0.62 4.90
C GLY A 79 18.74 0.63 4.04
N MET A 80 19.13 0.40 2.79
CA MET A 80 19.26 1.44 1.77
C MET A 80 17.92 1.67 1.08
N TRP A 81 17.39 2.88 1.19
CA TRP A 81 16.14 3.24 0.50
C TRP A 81 16.37 3.37 -1.01
N VAL A 82 15.57 2.62 -1.77
CA VAL A 82 15.66 2.60 -3.23
C VAL A 82 15.43 4.00 -3.81
N ALA A 83 14.37 4.68 -3.37
CA ALA A 83 14.04 6.01 -3.88
C ALA A 83 15.11 7.06 -3.52
N ASP A 84 15.75 7.00 -2.32
CA ASP A 84 16.88 7.91 -1.97
C ASP A 84 18.02 7.81 -2.99
N VAL A 85 18.39 6.57 -3.34
CA VAL A 85 19.48 6.35 -4.30
C VAL A 85 19.10 6.83 -5.70
N LEU A 86 17.86 6.55 -6.13
CA LEU A 86 17.38 6.96 -7.44
C LEU A 86 17.26 8.49 -7.55
N ASP A 87 16.73 9.15 -6.52
CA ASP A 87 16.69 10.62 -6.44
C ASP A 87 18.10 11.23 -6.48
N SER A 88 19.04 10.70 -5.70
CA SER A 88 20.43 11.18 -5.67
C SER A 88 21.16 11.05 -7.01
N ARG A 89 20.78 10.06 -7.81
CA ARG A 89 21.33 9.80 -9.15
C ARG A 89 20.52 10.49 -10.28
N SER A 90 19.43 11.18 -9.96
CA SER A 90 18.50 11.73 -10.94
C SER A 90 18.01 10.67 -11.95
N SER A 91 17.89 9.43 -11.49
CA SER A 91 17.45 8.31 -12.33
C SER A 91 15.94 8.30 -12.44
N PRO A 92 15.33 8.23 -13.64
CA PRO A 92 13.89 8.11 -13.78
C PRO A 92 13.37 6.82 -13.16
N TYR A 93 12.25 6.90 -12.41
CA TYR A 93 11.62 5.72 -11.79
C TYR A 93 10.11 5.89 -11.65
N VAL A 94 9.41 4.77 -11.51
CA VAL A 94 7.98 4.68 -11.26
C VAL A 94 7.72 4.78 -9.76
N GLY A 95 6.75 5.60 -9.37
CA GLY A 95 6.32 5.77 -7.99
C GLY A 95 6.68 7.13 -7.38
N SER A 96 6.27 7.30 -6.13
CA SER A 96 6.43 8.54 -5.38
C SER A 96 7.88 8.76 -4.95
N ASN A 97 8.23 10.01 -4.63
CA ASN A 97 9.58 10.36 -4.16
C ASN A 97 9.89 9.72 -2.78
N SER A 98 11.16 9.74 -2.42
CA SER A 98 11.66 9.08 -1.21
C SER A 98 10.92 9.49 0.06
N GLN A 99 10.69 10.77 0.29
CA GLN A 99 10.00 11.22 1.51
C GLN A 99 8.57 10.68 1.57
N THR A 100 7.84 10.75 0.46
CA THR A 100 6.49 10.20 0.36
C THR A 100 6.46 8.69 0.58
N MET A 101 7.44 7.95 0.01
CA MET A 101 7.53 6.50 0.21
C MET A 101 7.81 6.13 1.67
N LYS A 102 8.65 6.89 2.37
CA LYS A 102 8.92 6.73 3.81
C LYS A 102 7.69 7.01 4.66
N ASP A 103 6.97 8.08 4.34
CA ASP A 103 5.73 8.43 5.05
C ASP A 103 4.63 7.37 4.86
N MET A 104 4.58 6.70 3.69
CA MET A 104 3.56 5.69 3.39
C MET A 104 3.79 4.36 4.10
N ILE A 105 5.03 3.95 4.33
CA ILE A 105 5.32 2.66 4.99
C ILE A 105 5.00 2.72 6.49
N ASP A 106 5.06 3.89 7.08
CA ASP A 106 4.74 4.16 8.48
C ASP A 106 3.32 4.73 8.61
N LYS A 107 2.40 3.93 9.14
CA LYS A 107 0.98 4.30 9.25
C LYS A 107 0.75 5.51 10.15
N TYR A 108 1.55 5.67 11.21
CA TYR A 108 1.45 6.83 12.08
C TYR A 108 1.89 8.11 11.36
N HIS A 109 3.02 8.08 10.65
CA HIS A 109 3.46 9.21 9.83
C HIS A 109 2.49 9.53 8.71
N THR A 110 1.90 8.52 8.05
CA THR A 110 0.81 8.69 7.08
C THR A 110 -0.36 9.48 7.70
N HIS A 111 -0.85 9.08 8.88
CA HIS A 111 -1.96 9.77 9.55
C HIS A 111 -1.59 11.20 9.94
N VAL A 112 -0.41 11.41 10.50
CA VAL A 112 0.07 12.76 10.86
C VAL A 112 0.19 13.66 9.63
N ALA A 113 0.74 13.15 8.53
CA ALA A 113 0.90 13.91 7.28
C ALA A 113 -0.45 14.29 6.67
N LEU A 114 -1.40 13.38 6.66
CA LEU A 114 -2.76 13.59 6.17
C LEU A 114 -3.54 14.57 7.05
N ALA A 115 -3.54 14.36 8.37
CA ALA A 115 -4.26 15.21 9.32
C ALA A 115 -3.77 16.66 9.28
N ARG A 116 -2.46 16.89 9.17
CA ARG A 116 -1.86 18.23 9.03
C ARG A 116 -2.34 18.98 7.78
N ARG A 117 -2.81 18.25 6.76
CA ARG A 117 -3.35 18.80 5.51
C ARG A 117 -4.89 18.77 5.46
N GLY A 118 -5.55 18.51 6.60
CA GLY A 118 -7.00 18.50 6.72
C GLY A 118 -7.68 17.28 6.06
N VAL A 119 -6.94 16.23 5.76
CA VAL A 119 -7.51 14.96 5.25
C VAL A 119 -8.02 14.14 6.43
N PRO A 120 -9.28 13.67 6.41
CA PRO A 120 -9.84 12.89 7.50
C PRO A 120 -9.13 11.55 7.72
N VAL A 121 -8.61 11.35 8.93
CA VAL A 121 -8.05 10.09 9.43
C VAL A 121 -8.74 9.75 10.76
N PRO A 122 -8.68 8.50 11.27
CA PRO A 122 -9.16 8.20 12.62
C PRO A 122 -8.34 8.99 13.67
N ALA A 123 -8.94 9.29 14.82
CA ALA A 123 -8.15 9.74 15.95
C ALA A 123 -7.18 8.63 16.33
N HIS A 124 -5.92 8.97 16.56
CA HIS A 124 -4.86 7.97 16.68
C HIS A 124 -3.81 8.37 17.70
N HIS A 125 -3.20 7.35 18.32
CA HIS A 125 -2.12 7.45 19.29
C HIS A 125 -1.04 6.43 18.95
N LEU A 126 0.21 6.75 19.27
CA LEU A 126 1.33 5.82 19.15
C LEU A 126 1.79 5.43 20.54
N LEU A 127 1.67 4.14 20.89
CA LEU A 127 2.05 3.61 22.18
C LEU A 127 3.24 2.65 22.04
N ARG A 128 4.36 3.00 22.67
CA ARG A 128 5.53 2.10 22.78
C ARG A 128 5.49 1.27 24.07
N THR A 129 4.83 1.80 25.07
CA THR A 129 4.68 1.15 26.38
C THR A 129 3.24 1.31 26.88
N THR A 130 2.92 0.61 27.95
CA THR A 130 1.59 0.68 28.58
C THR A 130 1.42 1.87 29.55
N ASP A 131 2.28 2.88 29.49
CA ASP A 131 2.35 3.90 30.55
C ASP A 131 1.43 5.10 30.32
N ASP A 132 1.06 5.43 29.07
CA ASP A 132 0.14 6.54 28.76
C ASP A 132 -1.02 6.10 27.86
N MET A 133 -2.11 5.69 28.49
CA MET A 133 -3.32 5.24 27.81
C MET A 133 -4.54 6.13 28.07
N SER A 134 -4.36 7.22 28.79
CA SER A 134 -5.47 8.07 29.30
C SER A 134 -6.28 8.77 28.20
N ALA A 135 -5.71 8.94 27.00
CA ALA A 135 -6.35 9.61 25.88
C ALA A 135 -7.11 8.66 24.93
N VAL A 136 -7.03 7.34 25.14
CA VAL A 136 -7.66 6.35 24.24
C VAL A 136 -9.17 6.27 24.49
N ARG A 137 -9.95 6.39 23.42
CA ARG A 137 -11.41 6.16 23.42
C ARG A 137 -11.69 4.72 23.03
N TYR A 138 -12.70 4.13 23.62
CA TYR A 138 -13.12 2.75 23.33
C TYR A 138 -14.47 2.71 22.60
N PRO A 139 -14.71 1.72 21.71
CA PRO A 139 -13.74 0.72 21.28
C PRO A 139 -12.63 1.32 20.44
N ALA A 140 -11.40 0.79 20.58
CA ALA A 140 -10.24 1.20 19.83
C ALA A 140 -9.69 0.04 18.97
N PHE A 141 -8.98 0.37 17.89
CA PHE A 141 -8.31 -0.59 17.03
C PHE A 141 -6.79 -0.48 17.21
N VAL A 142 -6.13 -1.59 17.52
CA VAL A 142 -4.71 -1.65 17.86
C VAL A 142 -3.97 -2.53 16.86
N LYS A 143 -2.97 -1.97 16.18
CA LYS A 143 -2.20 -2.66 15.14
C LYS A 143 -0.71 -2.32 15.18
N PRO A 144 0.18 -3.15 14.62
CA PRO A 144 1.58 -2.79 14.39
C PRO A 144 1.68 -1.57 13.46
N MET A 145 2.66 -0.71 13.71
CA MET A 145 2.83 0.56 12.99
C MET A 145 3.26 0.36 11.53
N CYS A 146 4.21 -0.56 11.28
CA CYS A 146 4.84 -0.72 9.97
C CYS A 146 4.47 -2.01 9.23
N GLU A 147 3.79 -2.96 9.89
CA GLU A 147 3.45 -4.23 9.26
C GLU A 147 2.42 -4.07 8.12
N SER A 148 2.58 -4.86 7.07
CA SER A 148 1.70 -4.89 5.90
C SER A 148 0.77 -6.10 5.90
N ARG A 149 -0.20 -6.16 4.97
CA ARG A 149 -1.04 -7.34 4.68
C ARG A 149 -1.84 -7.87 5.86
N SER A 150 -2.23 -7.01 6.78
CA SER A 150 -2.96 -7.36 8.03
C SER A 150 -2.17 -8.29 8.96
N VAL A 151 -0.84 -8.33 8.87
CA VAL A 151 0.00 -9.04 9.85
C VAL A 151 -0.18 -8.40 11.21
N GLY A 152 -0.32 -9.22 12.26
CA GLY A 152 -0.58 -8.77 13.63
C GLY A 152 -2.03 -8.32 13.90
N ILE A 153 -2.94 -8.44 12.92
CA ILE A 153 -4.36 -8.10 13.06
C ILE A 153 -5.20 -9.37 13.32
N SER A 154 -5.95 -9.35 14.42
CA SER A 154 -6.89 -10.39 14.83
C SER A 154 -8.16 -9.78 15.43
N ASP A 155 -9.07 -10.59 15.94
CA ASP A 155 -10.23 -10.09 16.69
C ASP A 155 -9.83 -9.35 17.98
N ASP A 156 -8.67 -9.68 18.57
CA ASP A 156 -8.12 -9.00 19.74
C ASP A 156 -7.54 -7.62 19.40
N SER A 157 -7.42 -7.28 18.12
CA SER A 157 -7.03 -5.93 17.69
C SER A 157 -8.11 -4.88 17.99
N VAL A 158 -9.37 -5.28 18.20
CA VAL A 158 -10.42 -4.40 18.69
C VAL A 158 -10.52 -4.56 20.20
N VAL A 159 -10.27 -3.47 20.91
CA VAL A 159 -10.22 -3.43 22.39
C VAL A 159 -11.33 -2.54 22.94
N ASP A 160 -12.02 -3.02 23.98
CA ASP A 160 -13.17 -2.34 24.60
C ASP A 160 -12.82 -1.68 25.94
N ASP A 161 -11.62 -1.96 26.47
CA ASP A 161 -11.16 -1.44 27.76
C ASP A 161 -9.62 -1.34 27.81
N GLU A 162 -9.13 -0.69 28.86
CA GLU A 162 -7.70 -0.48 29.11
C GLU A 162 -6.95 -1.82 29.31
N GLN A 163 -7.57 -2.82 29.92
CA GLN A 163 -6.92 -4.12 30.15
C GLN A 163 -6.65 -4.85 28.84
N GLN A 164 -7.61 -4.80 27.90
CA GLN A 164 -7.43 -5.36 26.56
C GLN A 164 -6.38 -4.57 25.79
N LEU A 165 -6.42 -3.23 25.87
CA LEU A 165 -5.42 -2.37 25.25
C LEU A 165 -4.00 -2.71 25.73
N ARG A 166 -3.78 -2.84 27.04
CA ARG A 166 -2.48 -3.22 27.62
C ARG A 166 -1.98 -4.56 27.08
N ARG A 167 -2.87 -5.56 26.96
CA ARG A 167 -2.49 -6.87 26.40
C ARG A 167 -2.08 -6.76 24.95
N GLN A 168 -2.81 -5.99 24.15
CA GLN A 168 -2.54 -5.87 22.72
C GLN A 168 -1.27 -5.06 22.44
N VAL A 169 -1.02 -3.98 23.20
CA VAL A 169 0.25 -3.21 23.10
C VAL A 169 1.44 -4.10 23.45
N ALA A 170 1.37 -4.83 24.58
CA ALA A 170 2.42 -5.76 24.98
C ALA A 170 2.64 -6.92 23.98
N TYR A 171 1.58 -7.38 23.33
CA TYR A 171 1.68 -8.36 22.25
C TYR A 171 2.47 -7.80 21.05
N ILE A 172 2.13 -6.58 20.60
CA ILE A 172 2.80 -5.95 19.46
C ILE A 172 4.27 -5.69 19.76
N GLU A 173 4.59 -5.15 20.93
CA GLU A 173 5.97 -4.93 21.37
C GLU A 173 6.77 -6.24 21.35
N ARG A 174 6.22 -7.30 21.94
CA ARG A 174 6.93 -8.59 22.06
C ARG A 174 7.14 -9.30 20.72
N GLU A 175 6.09 -9.35 19.88
CA GLU A 175 6.12 -10.14 18.64
C GLU A 175 6.77 -9.40 17.47
N PHE A 176 6.59 -8.07 17.42
CA PHE A 176 7.02 -7.26 16.28
C PHE A 176 8.17 -6.30 16.62
N ASP A 177 8.47 -6.08 17.90
CA ASP A 177 9.45 -5.08 18.34
C ASP A 177 9.13 -3.68 17.78
N GLU A 178 7.83 -3.35 17.77
CA GLU A 178 7.27 -2.11 17.20
C GLU A 178 6.41 -1.36 18.22
N ALA A 179 6.18 -0.07 17.93
CA ALA A 179 5.11 0.67 18.60
C ALA A 179 3.74 0.20 18.08
N ALA A 180 2.76 0.22 18.97
CA ALA A 180 1.37 -0.02 18.62
C ALA A 180 0.71 1.29 18.14
N LEU A 181 0.16 1.28 16.94
CA LEU A 181 -0.76 2.32 16.47
C LEU A 181 -2.17 2.00 17.01
N VAL A 182 -2.70 2.90 17.83
CA VAL A 182 -4.05 2.82 18.40
C VAL A 182 -4.94 3.83 17.73
N GLU A 183 -6.04 3.38 17.14
CA GLU A 183 -6.99 4.21 16.38
C GLU A 183 -8.40 4.07 16.96
N ASP A 184 -9.24 5.08 16.79
CA ASP A 184 -10.69 4.90 16.98
C ASP A 184 -11.17 3.73 16.10
N PHE A 185 -11.92 2.79 16.67
CA PHE A 185 -12.45 1.67 15.91
C PHE A 185 -13.51 2.14 14.90
N MET A 186 -13.39 1.71 13.67
CA MET A 186 -14.30 2.03 12.58
C MET A 186 -15.10 0.78 12.18
N PRO A 187 -16.39 0.71 12.54
CA PRO A 187 -17.21 -0.49 12.34
C PRO A 187 -17.85 -0.60 10.95
N GLY A 188 -17.81 0.48 10.16
CA GLY A 188 -18.56 0.56 8.91
C GLY A 188 -17.84 -0.05 7.70
N ASP A 189 -18.35 0.29 6.52
CA ASP A 189 -17.88 -0.24 5.23
C ASP A 189 -16.41 0.11 4.98
N GLU A 190 -15.71 -0.81 4.33
CA GLU A 190 -14.31 -0.67 3.92
C GLU A 190 -14.23 -0.49 2.41
N PHE A 191 -13.49 0.53 1.98
CA PHE A 191 -13.25 0.82 0.58
C PHE A 191 -11.75 0.78 0.30
N THR A 192 -11.42 0.40 -0.93
CA THR A 192 -10.05 0.48 -1.44
C THR A 192 -10.08 1.21 -2.78
N VAL A 193 -9.11 2.08 -3.02
CA VAL A 193 -9.07 2.92 -4.21
C VAL A 193 -7.71 2.77 -4.88
N LEU A 194 -7.70 2.29 -6.12
CA LEU A 194 -6.51 2.39 -6.95
C LEU A 194 -6.45 3.80 -7.54
N VAL A 195 -5.36 4.50 -7.28
CA VAL A 195 -5.09 5.82 -7.83
C VAL A 195 -4.00 5.70 -8.88
N LEU A 196 -4.29 6.15 -10.10
CA LEU A 196 -3.38 6.11 -11.25
C LEU A 196 -3.11 7.51 -11.76
N GLY A 197 -1.92 7.74 -12.29
CA GLY A 197 -1.57 9.02 -12.93
C GLY A 197 -1.13 10.11 -11.97
N ASN A 198 -0.87 11.29 -12.52
CA ASN A 198 -0.29 12.44 -11.84
C ASN A 198 -1.11 13.71 -12.08
N GLY A 199 -1.17 14.59 -11.08
CA GLY A 199 -1.83 15.91 -11.19
C GLY A 199 -3.27 15.80 -11.70
N ASP A 200 -3.60 16.61 -12.70
CA ASP A 200 -4.95 16.67 -13.29
C ASP A 200 -5.31 15.43 -14.15
N HIS A 201 -4.32 14.61 -14.48
CA HIS A 201 -4.52 13.32 -15.19
C HIS A 201 -4.69 12.13 -14.24
N ARG A 202 -4.93 12.41 -12.96
CA ARG A 202 -5.13 11.37 -11.95
C ARG A 202 -6.51 10.75 -12.07
N GLU A 203 -6.54 9.42 -12.10
CA GLU A 203 -7.75 8.63 -12.06
C GLU A 203 -7.83 7.86 -10.74
N CYS A 204 -8.99 7.90 -10.08
CA CYS A 204 -9.25 7.15 -8.86
C CYS A 204 -10.32 6.10 -9.14
N LEU A 205 -10.00 4.83 -8.90
CA LEU A 205 -10.85 3.66 -9.18
C LEU A 205 -11.29 3.03 -7.85
N PRO A 206 -12.43 3.46 -7.28
CA PRO A 206 -12.87 2.99 -5.97
C PRO A 206 -13.55 1.63 -6.03
N GLY A 207 -13.37 0.84 -4.97
CA GLY A 207 -14.08 -0.43 -4.73
C GLY A 207 -14.54 -0.57 -3.30
N LEU A 208 -15.70 -1.17 -3.09
CA LEU A 208 -16.21 -1.62 -1.81
C LEU A 208 -15.65 -3.02 -1.52
N VAL A 209 -14.97 -3.18 -0.40
CA VAL A 209 -14.42 -4.46 0.06
C VAL A 209 -15.50 -5.20 0.85
N MET A 210 -15.81 -6.40 0.42
CA MET A 210 -16.83 -7.23 1.07
C MET A 210 -16.25 -8.59 1.45
N VAL A 211 -16.61 -9.05 2.63
CA VAL A 211 -16.39 -10.42 3.13
C VAL A 211 -17.73 -10.90 3.64
N ASP A 212 -18.08 -12.16 3.38
CA ASP A 212 -19.33 -12.72 3.92
C ASP A 212 -19.30 -12.68 5.45
N ASP A 213 -20.39 -12.20 6.06
CA ASP A 213 -20.47 -11.95 7.51
C ASP A 213 -20.10 -13.17 8.37
N GLN A 214 -20.35 -14.38 7.88
CA GLN A 214 -19.98 -15.64 8.55
C GLN A 214 -18.45 -15.84 8.75
N HIS A 215 -17.63 -15.10 8.01
CA HIS A 215 -16.17 -15.20 8.10
C HIS A 215 -15.55 -14.15 9.03
N TYR A 216 -16.32 -13.13 9.40
CA TYR A 216 -15.88 -12.22 10.44
C TYR A 216 -15.95 -12.86 11.83
N GLY A 217 -15.10 -12.41 12.74
CA GLY A 217 -15.20 -12.75 14.15
C GLY A 217 -16.19 -11.83 14.89
N ARG A 218 -15.81 -11.40 16.08
CA ARG A 218 -16.60 -10.48 16.90
C ARG A 218 -16.86 -9.13 16.21
N HIS A 219 -15.90 -8.69 15.41
CA HIS A 219 -15.94 -7.40 14.71
C HIS A 219 -15.67 -7.57 13.21
N LYS A 220 -16.17 -6.63 12.41
CA LYS A 220 -15.87 -6.55 10.96
C LYS A 220 -14.46 -5.99 10.75
N VAL A 221 -13.47 -6.86 10.92
CA VAL A 221 -12.04 -6.56 10.74
C VAL A 221 -11.47 -7.45 9.65
N LEU A 222 -10.79 -6.87 8.70
CA LEU A 222 -10.12 -7.61 7.63
C LEU A 222 -8.78 -8.17 8.11
N ARG A 223 -8.83 -9.38 8.64
CA ARG A 223 -7.65 -10.12 9.10
C ARG A 223 -6.87 -10.74 7.94
N SER A 224 -5.63 -11.13 8.21
CA SER A 224 -4.76 -11.77 7.20
C SER A 224 -5.32 -13.10 6.68
N ASP A 225 -6.03 -13.87 7.51
CA ASP A 225 -6.66 -15.15 7.14
C ASP A 225 -7.85 -14.99 6.18
N LEU A 226 -8.43 -13.79 6.06
CA LEU A 226 -9.48 -13.47 5.11
C LEU A 226 -8.94 -13.00 3.75
N ARG A 227 -7.66 -12.61 3.68
CA ARG A 227 -7.03 -12.11 2.46
C ARG A 227 -6.48 -13.27 1.61
N GLY A 228 -6.66 -13.19 0.30
CA GLY A 228 -5.99 -14.12 -0.63
C GLY A 228 -6.58 -15.53 -0.73
N VAL A 229 -7.60 -15.86 0.04
CA VAL A 229 -8.26 -17.17 0.05
C VAL A 229 -9.60 -17.20 -0.69
N GLY A 230 -9.93 -16.13 -1.43
CA GLY A 230 -11.18 -16.04 -2.19
C GLY A 230 -12.39 -15.65 -1.33
N LEU A 231 -12.20 -15.21 -0.10
CA LEU A 231 -13.25 -14.75 0.81
C LEU A 231 -13.53 -13.25 0.73
N THR A 232 -12.60 -12.50 0.14
CA THR A 232 -12.71 -11.05 -0.03
C THR A 232 -13.08 -10.73 -1.47
N HIS A 233 -14.16 -9.98 -1.66
CA HIS A 233 -14.67 -9.56 -2.95
C HIS A 233 -14.68 -8.04 -3.06
N ILE A 234 -14.45 -7.52 -4.26
CA ILE A 234 -14.47 -6.08 -4.53
C ILE A 234 -15.63 -5.77 -5.47
N HIS A 235 -16.48 -4.85 -5.05
CA HIS A 235 -17.66 -4.37 -5.79
C HIS A 235 -17.56 -2.86 -6.02
N LEU A 236 -18.37 -2.35 -6.95
CA LEU A 236 -18.53 -0.89 -7.09
C LEU A 236 -19.13 -0.30 -5.80
N PRO A 237 -18.66 0.87 -5.34
CA PRO A 237 -19.12 1.48 -4.09
C PRO A 237 -20.58 1.98 -4.11
N GLY A 238 -21.25 1.91 -5.26
CA GLY A 238 -22.61 2.40 -5.43
C GLY A 238 -22.74 3.91 -5.16
N PRO A 239 -23.72 4.33 -4.35
CA PRO A 239 -23.97 5.76 -4.09
C PRO A 239 -22.82 6.52 -3.45
N ARG A 240 -21.87 5.84 -2.82
CA ARG A 240 -20.72 6.45 -2.16
C ARG A 240 -19.49 6.63 -3.07
N SER A 241 -19.60 6.25 -4.35
CA SER A 241 -18.48 6.26 -5.28
C SER A 241 -17.80 7.62 -5.36
N ASP A 242 -18.57 8.70 -5.55
CA ASP A 242 -18.02 10.05 -5.70
C ASP A 242 -17.34 10.55 -4.42
N GLU A 243 -17.92 10.26 -3.25
CA GLU A 243 -17.37 10.66 -1.95
C GLU A 243 -16.04 9.93 -1.67
N VAL A 244 -15.99 8.62 -1.93
CA VAL A 244 -14.78 7.80 -1.78
C VAL A 244 -13.69 8.26 -2.73
N GLN A 245 -14.03 8.53 -3.99
CA GLN A 245 -13.12 9.04 -5.01
C GLN A 245 -12.55 10.42 -4.65
N ALA A 246 -13.41 11.33 -4.19
CA ALA A 246 -12.99 12.67 -3.77
C ALA A 246 -12.01 12.61 -2.59
N LEU A 247 -12.27 11.79 -1.57
CA LEU A 247 -11.38 11.62 -0.43
C LEU A 247 -10.06 10.99 -0.82
N ALA A 248 -10.06 9.97 -1.68
CA ALA A 248 -8.83 9.35 -2.19
C ALA A 248 -7.98 10.36 -2.99
N THR A 249 -8.62 11.18 -3.83
CA THR A 249 -7.94 12.26 -4.56
C THR A 249 -7.30 13.27 -3.62
N GLN A 250 -8.03 13.68 -2.58
CA GLN A 250 -7.52 14.61 -1.57
C GLN A 250 -6.30 14.02 -0.85
N ALA A 251 -6.35 12.74 -0.44
CA ALA A 251 -5.26 12.06 0.23
C ALA A 251 -4.03 11.92 -0.68
N ALA A 252 -4.24 11.51 -1.94
CA ALA A 252 -3.16 11.38 -2.92
C ALA A 252 -2.46 12.72 -3.20
N ASN A 253 -3.22 13.82 -3.27
CA ASN A 253 -2.67 15.16 -3.42
C ASN A 253 -1.91 15.60 -2.16
N ALA A 254 -2.50 15.36 -0.98
CA ALA A 254 -1.89 15.73 0.29
C ALA A 254 -0.54 15.04 0.51
N MET A 255 -0.38 13.80 0.07
CA MET A 255 0.88 13.05 0.21
C MET A 255 1.81 13.16 -1.00
N ASN A 256 1.46 13.93 -2.03
CA ASN A 256 2.22 14.00 -3.28
C ASN A 256 2.44 12.61 -3.92
N CYS A 257 1.40 11.79 -3.93
CA CYS A 257 1.45 10.47 -4.55
C CYS A 257 1.67 10.58 -6.06
N LEU A 258 2.52 9.72 -6.61
CA LEU A 258 2.87 9.69 -8.02
C LEU A 258 2.63 8.32 -8.64
N ASP A 259 2.26 8.34 -9.92
CA ASP A 259 2.10 7.23 -10.86
C ASP A 259 1.03 6.22 -10.45
N HIS A 260 1.18 5.53 -9.33
CA HIS A 260 0.16 4.63 -8.79
C HIS A 260 0.33 4.42 -7.29
N VAL A 261 -0.79 4.44 -6.58
CA VAL A 261 -0.89 4.06 -5.16
C VAL A 261 -2.23 3.39 -4.90
N ARG A 262 -2.36 2.69 -3.77
CA ARG A 262 -3.66 2.22 -3.28
C ARG A 262 -3.96 2.87 -1.94
N ILE A 263 -5.17 3.40 -1.83
CA ILE A 263 -5.65 4.08 -0.62
C ILE A 263 -6.79 3.26 -0.03
N ASP A 264 -6.64 2.88 1.22
CA ASP A 264 -7.65 2.12 1.96
C ASP A 264 -8.42 3.08 2.88
N ILE A 265 -9.75 3.02 2.83
CA ILE A 265 -10.70 3.96 3.46
C ILE A 265 -11.71 3.16 4.25
N LYS A 266 -12.13 3.65 5.40
CA LYS A 266 -13.17 3.00 6.19
C LYS A 266 -14.17 4.01 6.74
N THR A 267 -15.39 3.55 6.99
CA THR A 267 -16.46 4.37 7.55
C THR A 267 -16.42 4.29 9.07
N ASP A 268 -16.42 5.44 9.74
CA ASP A 268 -16.53 5.52 11.20
C ASP A 268 -17.97 5.23 11.69
N ALA A 269 -18.17 5.18 13.00
CA ALA A 269 -19.48 4.91 13.61
C ALA A 269 -20.56 5.97 13.27
N GLY A 270 -20.14 7.16 12.87
CA GLY A 270 -21.04 8.25 12.43
C GLY A 270 -21.33 8.23 10.93
N GLY A 271 -20.77 7.29 10.17
CA GLY A 271 -20.94 7.19 8.73
C GLY A 271 -19.94 8.00 7.91
N ALA A 272 -18.98 8.71 8.54
CA ALA A 272 -17.98 9.49 7.83
C ALA A 272 -16.78 8.65 7.38
N LEU A 273 -16.25 8.97 6.20
CA LEU A 273 -15.07 8.30 5.64
C LEU A 273 -13.78 8.76 6.31
N ARG A 274 -12.86 7.83 6.55
CA ARG A 274 -11.52 8.07 7.11
C ARG A 274 -10.48 7.29 6.32
N ILE A 275 -9.34 7.91 6.02
CA ILE A 275 -8.20 7.21 5.42
C ILE A 275 -7.56 6.31 6.47
N MET A 276 -7.38 5.03 6.11
CA MET A 276 -6.74 4.02 6.96
C MET A 276 -5.27 3.83 6.63
N GLU A 277 -4.94 3.86 5.34
CA GLU A 277 -3.61 3.53 4.84
C GLU A 277 -3.43 4.04 3.41
N VAL A 278 -2.19 4.41 3.07
CA VAL A 278 -1.76 4.71 1.71
C VAL A 278 -0.61 3.78 1.35
N ASN A 279 -0.80 2.95 0.35
CA ASN A 279 0.16 1.94 -0.08
C ASN A 279 0.93 2.41 -1.32
N GLY A 280 2.22 2.71 -1.17
CA GLY A 280 3.08 3.26 -2.23
C GLY A 280 3.53 2.23 -3.27
N ILE A 281 3.59 0.95 -2.90
CA ILE A 281 3.87 -0.17 -3.82
C ILE A 281 2.73 -1.18 -3.67
N PRO A 282 1.55 -0.92 -4.25
CA PRO A 282 0.41 -1.82 -4.11
C PRO A 282 0.63 -3.14 -4.84
N GLY A 283 0.03 -4.21 -4.32
CA GLY A 283 0.11 -5.55 -4.91
C GLY A 283 -0.34 -5.57 -6.37
N LEU A 284 0.42 -6.28 -7.21
CA LEU A 284 0.18 -6.40 -8.66
C LEU A 284 0.00 -7.86 -9.13
N LYS A 285 -0.27 -8.80 -8.22
CA LYS A 285 -0.52 -10.19 -8.63
C LYS A 285 -1.77 -10.27 -9.50
N PRO A 286 -1.67 -10.75 -10.77
CA PRO A 286 -2.82 -10.88 -11.65
C PRO A 286 -3.96 -11.66 -10.97
N HIS A 287 -5.20 -11.28 -11.22
CA HIS A 287 -6.44 -11.87 -10.67
C HIS A 287 -6.61 -11.87 -9.15
N LYS A 288 -5.55 -11.59 -8.38
CA LYS A 288 -5.58 -11.71 -6.91
C LYS A 288 -5.40 -10.39 -6.16
N SER A 289 -4.49 -9.53 -6.61
CA SER A 289 -4.28 -8.25 -5.96
C SER A 289 -5.40 -7.27 -6.27
N TRP A 290 -5.71 -6.40 -5.32
CA TRP A 290 -6.82 -5.45 -5.44
C TRP A 290 -6.60 -4.41 -6.55
N GLY A 291 -5.35 -3.98 -6.79
CA GLY A 291 -5.05 -3.05 -7.87
C GLY A 291 -5.55 -3.55 -9.24
N PRO A 292 -5.11 -4.74 -9.72
CA PRO A 292 -5.65 -5.34 -10.94
C PRO A 292 -7.16 -5.57 -10.94
N GLN A 293 -7.74 -6.02 -9.80
CA GLN A 293 -9.19 -6.22 -9.71
C GLN A 293 -9.97 -4.91 -9.85
N LEU A 294 -9.51 -3.83 -9.19
CA LEU A 294 -10.10 -2.50 -9.32
C LEU A 294 -10.02 -1.98 -10.74
N TYR A 295 -8.88 -2.16 -11.40
CA TYR A 295 -8.73 -1.74 -12.79
C TYR A 295 -9.73 -2.48 -13.70
N THR A 296 -9.82 -3.81 -13.59
CA THR A 296 -10.80 -4.60 -14.35
C THR A 296 -12.23 -4.22 -14.02
N LEU A 297 -12.55 -3.91 -12.76
CA LEU A 297 -13.89 -3.49 -12.34
C LEU A 297 -14.37 -2.23 -13.07
N HIS A 298 -13.45 -1.28 -13.32
CA HIS A 298 -13.77 0.00 -13.97
C HIS A 298 -13.52 0.02 -15.48
N HIS A 299 -12.55 -0.78 -15.98
CA HIS A 299 -12.07 -0.73 -17.37
C HIS A 299 -12.17 -2.07 -18.10
N ARG A 300 -13.13 -2.88 -17.75
CA ARG A 300 -13.30 -4.22 -18.32
C ARG A 300 -13.32 -4.18 -19.86
N SER A 301 -12.34 -4.85 -20.44
CA SER A 301 -12.18 -4.95 -21.88
C SER A 301 -12.71 -6.28 -22.45
N PRO A 302 -13.04 -6.34 -23.74
CA PRO A 302 -13.38 -7.61 -24.41
C PRO A 302 -12.25 -8.64 -24.38
N GLY A 303 -10.99 -8.20 -24.21
CA GLY A 303 -9.81 -9.07 -24.14
C GLY A 303 -9.64 -9.79 -22.79
N GLY A 304 -10.53 -9.51 -21.82
CA GLY A 304 -10.55 -10.14 -20.51
C GLY A 304 -9.50 -9.62 -19.55
N GLU A 305 -9.45 -10.20 -18.35
CA GLU A 305 -8.67 -9.71 -17.20
C GLU A 305 -7.16 -9.57 -17.48
N MET A 306 -6.57 -10.44 -18.30
CA MET A 306 -5.14 -10.32 -18.64
C MET A 306 -4.87 -9.17 -19.61
N GLU A 307 -5.82 -8.80 -20.45
CA GLU A 307 -5.72 -7.58 -21.25
C GLU A 307 -5.84 -6.34 -20.36
N ASP A 308 -6.79 -6.35 -19.43
CA ASP A 308 -6.96 -5.26 -18.45
C ASP A 308 -5.70 -5.11 -17.60
N TYR A 309 -5.10 -6.23 -17.16
CA TYR A 309 -3.82 -6.22 -16.44
C TYR A 309 -2.69 -5.58 -17.25
N ARG A 310 -2.56 -5.91 -18.54
CA ARG A 310 -1.56 -5.29 -19.42
C ARG A 310 -1.79 -3.79 -19.56
N ARG A 311 -3.05 -3.37 -19.71
CA ARG A 311 -3.42 -1.94 -19.80
C ARG A 311 -3.11 -1.20 -18.49
N LEU A 312 -3.37 -1.80 -17.33
CA LEU A 312 -2.99 -1.25 -16.04
C LEU A 312 -1.46 -1.04 -15.96
N VAL A 313 -0.69 -2.09 -16.21
CA VAL A 313 0.79 -2.02 -16.14
C VAL A 313 1.32 -0.97 -17.11
N LYS A 314 0.77 -0.90 -18.32
CA LYS A 314 1.12 0.13 -19.31
C LYS A 314 0.79 1.53 -18.80
N ALA A 315 -0.39 1.75 -18.23
CA ALA A 315 -0.81 3.07 -17.74
C ALA A 315 0.12 3.58 -16.63
N VAL A 316 0.58 2.70 -15.74
CA VAL A 316 1.55 3.06 -14.69
C VAL A 316 2.88 3.48 -15.30
N VAL A 317 3.41 2.72 -16.25
CA VAL A 317 4.68 3.04 -16.94
C VAL A 317 4.55 4.34 -17.73
N ASP A 318 3.46 4.52 -18.50
CA ASP A 318 3.21 5.72 -19.30
C ASP A 318 3.11 6.97 -18.41
N SER A 319 2.47 6.86 -17.24
CA SER A 319 2.38 7.96 -16.27
C SER A 319 3.76 8.44 -15.83
N ALA A 320 4.64 7.50 -15.48
CA ALA A 320 5.99 7.82 -15.07
C ALA A 320 6.84 8.38 -16.22
N LEU A 321 6.76 7.79 -17.42
CA LEU A 321 7.46 8.29 -18.60
C LEU A 321 7.04 9.73 -18.92
N ALA A 322 5.74 10.02 -18.94
CA ALA A 322 5.22 11.36 -19.18
C ALA A 322 5.73 12.39 -18.14
N ARG A 323 5.84 11.99 -16.87
CA ARG A 323 6.38 12.82 -15.78
C ARG A 323 7.84 13.22 -16.01
N TYR A 324 8.63 12.36 -16.64
CA TYR A 324 10.04 12.62 -16.98
C TYR A 324 10.24 13.18 -18.38
N GLY A 325 9.20 13.32 -19.19
CA GLY A 325 9.29 13.78 -20.58
C GLY A 325 9.94 12.76 -21.52
N LEU A 326 9.76 11.46 -21.25
CA LEU A 326 10.35 10.33 -21.98
C LEU A 326 9.37 9.71 -22.95
#